data_16f98287ff20584e2cbf95eb7165c05f
#
_entry.id   16f98287ff20584e2cbf95eb7165c05f
#
_cell.length_a   1.000
_cell.length_b   1.000
_cell.length_c   1.000
_cell.angle_alpha   90.00
_cell.angle_beta   90.00
_cell.angle_gamma   90.00
#
_symmetry.space_group_name_H-M   'P 1'
#
loop_
_entity.id
_entity.type
_entity.pdbx_description
1 polymer ?
#
loop_
_entity_poly.entity_id
_entity_poly.type
_entity_poly.pdbx_seq_one_letter_code
_entity_poly.pdbx_strand_id
1 'polypeptide(L)'
;MPQYIYKEPKYEHYDLYDSEDYFEAQIDNKYSIQMAEVKTQKEETYEDSNGETKTRRVTIFHGLFAKIIMDKSIDSELRITRNRGILSKNKLKMDSSKFEKHFDVEASNKIIGMQILTADIMEKLIEFREKTNMEFDVYIKYNEIYLRFHSGAMFEAGGLKKEAIDEELLEKYFYMLNFTYNL
;
A
#
# COMPACT_ATOMS: atom_id res chain seq x y z
N MET A 1 -5.41 -13.63 -1.55
CA MET A 1 -4.80 -13.13 -2.83
C MET A 1 -3.61 -13.97 -3.20
N PRO A 2 -3.42 -14.34 -4.47
CA PRO A 2 -2.22 -15.04 -4.91
C PRO A 2 -0.93 -14.24 -4.66
N GLN A 3 0.09 -14.89 -4.10
CA GLN A 3 1.35 -14.26 -3.72
C GLN A 3 2.07 -13.54 -4.89
N TYR A 4 1.96 -14.05 -6.11
CA TYR A 4 2.62 -13.43 -7.27
C TYR A 4 2.10 -12.02 -7.57
N ILE A 5 0.83 -11.71 -7.25
CA ILE A 5 0.25 -10.37 -7.40
C ILE A 5 0.91 -9.40 -6.42
N TYR A 6 1.09 -9.81 -5.16
CA TYR A 6 1.76 -8.99 -4.15
C TYR A 6 3.25 -8.79 -4.44
N LYS A 7 3.90 -9.75 -5.10
CA LYS A 7 5.33 -9.68 -5.47
C LYS A 7 5.63 -8.68 -6.59
N GLU A 8 4.65 -8.36 -7.45
CA GLU A 8 4.88 -7.53 -8.65
C GLU A 8 5.46 -6.14 -8.32
N PRO A 9 4.96 -5.41 -7.32
CA PRO A 9 5.52 -4.10 -6.96
C PRO A 9 6.92 -4.15 -6.33
N LYS A 10 7.41 -5.30 -5.89
CA LYS A 10 8.72 -5.47 -5.25
C LYS A 10 8.96 -4.50 -4.08
N TYR A 11 7.98 -4.39 -3.19
CA TYR A 11 8.05 -3.48 -2.05
C TYR A 11 9.17 -3.84 -1.08
N GLU A 12 9.31 -5.14 -0.74
CA GLU A 12 10.30 -5.67 0.19
C GLU A 12 10.61 -7.14 -0.09
N HIS A 13 11.71 -7.62 0.53
CA HIS A 13 11.99 -9.06 0.62
C HIS A 13 11.38 -9.62 1.91
N TYR A 14 10.67 -10.73 1.80
CA TYR A 14 10.05 -11.45 2.91
C TYR A 14 10.19 -12.96 2.75
N ASP A 15 10.12 -13.69 3.87
CA ASP A 15 10.24 -15.15 3.92
C ASP A 15 8.86 -15.82 4.00
N LEU A 16 7.92 -15.19 4.70
CA LEU A 16 6.57 -15.70 4.90
C LEU A 16 5.53 -14.75 4.32
N TYR A 17 4.51 -15.31 3.68
CA TYR A 17 3.38 -14.60 3.10
C TYR A 17 2.08 -15.25 3.55
N ASP A 18 1.15 -14.46 4.04
CA ASP A 18 -0.20 -14.85 4.36
C ASP A 18 -1.19 -13.86 3.75
N SER A 19 -2.37 -14.32 3.36
CA SER A 19 -3.40 -13.48 2.76
C SER A 19 -4.78 -14.01 3.08
N GLU A 20 -5.58 -13.17 3.69
CA GLU A 20 -6.96 -13.44 4.10
C GLU A 20 -7.93 -12.45 3.41
N ASP A 21 -9.22 -12.72 3.54
CA ASP A 21 -10.32 -11.84 3.10
C ASP A 21 -10.18 -11.31 1.67
N TYR A 22 -9.81 -12.21 0.75
CA TYR A 22 -9.70 -11.87 -0.67
C TYR A 22 -11.05 -11.64 -1.31
N PHE A 23 -11.20 -10.52 -2.00
CA PHE A 23 -12.32 -10.31 -2.92
C PHE A 23 -11.87 -9.74 -4.26
N GLU A 24 -12.71 -9.91 -5.24
CA GLU A 24 -12.55 -9.37 -6.59
C GLU A 24 -13.87 -8.76 -7.04
N ALA A 25 -13.81 -7.60 -7.67
CA ALA A 25 -14.95 -6.90 -8.23
C ALA A 25 -14.61 -6.29 -9.57
N GLN A 26 -15.62 -6.20 -10.45
CA GLN A 26 -15.53 -5.46 -11.70
C GLN A 26 -16.47 -4.26 -11.61
N ILE A 27 -15.96 -3.07 -11.94
CA ILE A 27 -16.69 -1.81 -11.84
C ILE A 27 -16.89 -1.25 -13.24
N ASP A 28 -18.16 -1.04 -13.62
CA ASP A 28 -18.61 -0.45 -14.90
C ASP A 28 -17.96 -1.12 -16.14
N ASN A 29 -17.59 -2.38 -16.08
CA ASN A 29 -16.85 -3.12 -17.10
C ASN A 29 -15.52 -2.44 -17.55
N LYS A 30 -15.02 -1.48 -16.77
CA LYS A 30 -13.79 -0.71 -17.09
C LYS A 30 -12.65 -1.01 -16.16
N TYR A 31 -12.95 -1.30 -14.89
CA TYR A 31 -11.94 -1.50 -13.86
C TYR A 31 -12.16 -2.85 -13.19
N SER A 32 -11.11 -3.60 -13.02
CA SER A 32 -11.10 -4.78 -12.14
C SER A 32 -10.33 -4.42 -10.87
N ILE A 33 -10.92 -4.72 -9.71
CA ILE A 33 -10.29 -4.50 -8.40
C ILE A 33 -10.15 -5.85 -7.72
N GLN A 34 -8.95 -6.13 -7.24
CA GLN A 34 -8.61 -7.28 -6.40
C GLN A 34 -8.06 -6.75 -5.10
N MET A 35 -8.63 -7.15 -3.96
CA MET A 35 -8.18 -6.71 -2.63
C MET A 35 -8.06 -7.89 -1.68
N ALA A 36 -7.15 -7.78 -0.73
CA ALA A 36 -7.01 -8.75 0.36
C ALA A 36 -6.29 -8.13 1.55
N GLU A 37 -6.54 -8.64 2.73
CA GLU A 37 -5.62 -8.45 3.84
C GLU A 37 -4.37 -9.30 3.58
N VAL A 38 -3.19 -8.70 3.72
CA VAL A 38 -1.91 -9.35 3.47
C VAL A 38 -0.99 -9.13 4.66
N LYS A 39 -0.29 -10.21 5.05
CA LYS A 39 0.76 -10.16 6.07
C LYS A 39 2.04 -10.77 5.52
N THR A 40 3.13 -10.01 5.58
CA THR A 40 4.45 -10.51 5.23
C THR A 40 5.38 -10.45 6.43
N GLN A 41 6.21 -11.47 6.59
CA GLN A 41 7.14 -11.58 7.70
C GLN A 41 8.52 -12.01 7.21
N LYS A 42 9.53 -11.62 7.95
CA LYS A 42 10.92 -12.05 7.78
C LYS A 42 11.34 -12.88 8.98
N GLU A 43 12.10 -13.94 8.73
CA GLU A 43 12.74 -14.72 9.77
C GLU A 43 14.12 -14.13 10.07
N GLU A 44 14.35 -13.76 11.32
CA GLU A 44 15.61 -13.24 11.82
C GLU A 44 16.18 -14.18 12.87
N THR A 45 17.44 -14.54 12.71
CA THR A 45 18.18 -15.29 13.73
C THR A 45 18.91 -14.32 14.67
N TYR A 46 18.90 -14.63 15.97
CA TYR A 46 19.61 -13.87 16.98
C TYR A 46 20.18 -14.82 18.03
N GLU A 47 21.25 -14.42 18.69
CA GLU A 47 21.76 -15.14 19.88
C GLU A 47 21.07 -14.60 21.12
N ASP A 48 20.61 -15.53 21.98
CA ASP A 48 20.08 -15.17 23.29
C ASP A 48 21.21 -14.96 24.32
N SER A 49 20.84 -14.58 25.54
CA SER A 49 21.80 -14.32 26.63
C SER A 49 22.63 -15.54 27.04
N ASN A 50 22.27 -16.74 26.62
CA ASN A 50 22.97 -17.99 26.90
C ASN A 50 23.86 -18.43 25.71
N GLY A 51 23.93 -17.65 24.62
CA GLY A 51 24.68 -17.99 23.42
C GLY A 51 23.95 -18.98 22.49
N GLU A 52 22.65 -19.24 22.70
CA GLU A 52 21.86 -20.11 21.85
C GLU A 52 21.29 -19.31 20.66
N THR A 53 21.43 -19.87 19.45
CA THR A 53 20.83 -19.28 18.25
C THR A 53 19.32 -19.54 18.23
N LYS A 54 18.52 -18.48 18.20
CA LYS A 54 17.06 -18.53 18.12
C LYS A 54 16.57 -17.81 16.86
N THR A 55 15.39 -18.19 16.38
CA THR A 55 14.70 -17.55 15.25
C THR A 55 13.45 -16.83 15.75
N ARG A 56 13.25 -15.59 15.29
CA ARG A 56 12.01 -14.84 15.50
C ARG A 56 11.43 -14.41 14.17
N ARG A 57 10.10 -14.23 14.15
CA ARG A 57 9.40 -13.65 12.99
C ARG A 57 9.14 -12.16 13.23
N VAL A 58 9.58 -11.34 12.28
CA VAL A 58 9.37 -9.90 12.29
C VAL A 58 8.37 -9.57 11.19
N THR A 59 7.25 -8.94 11.56
CA THR A 59 6.27 -8.48 10.58
C THR A 59 6.83 -7.29 9.81
N ILE A 60 6.90 -7.40 8.49
CA ILE A 60 7.37 -6.36 7.58
C ILE A 60 6.19 -5.51 7.11
N PHE A 61 5.09 -6.18 6.72
CA PHE A 61 3.85 -5.55 6.33
C PHE A 61 2.66 -6.31 6.92
N HIS A 62 1.66 -5.59 7.34
CA HIS A 62 0.34 -6.11 7.67
C HIS A 62 -0.69 -5.05 7.34
N GLY A 63 -1.64 -5.38 6.49
CA GLY A 63 -2.68 -4.44 6.09
C GLY A 63 -3.35 -4.80 4.77
N LEU A 64 -4.15 -3.86 4.28
CA LEU A 64 -4.90 -4.04 3.05
C LEU A 64 -4.01 -3.80 1.83
N PHE A 65 -4.06 -4.74 0.90
CA PHE A 65 -3.40 -4.64 -0.40
C PHE A 65 -4.44 -4.71 -1.51
N ALA A 66 -4.36 -3.78 -2.47
CA ALA A 66 -5.26 -3.73 -3.61
C ALA A 66 -4.48 -3.69 -4.93
N LYS A 67 -5.01 -4.39 -5.94
CA LYS A 67 -4.62 -4.27 -7.34
C LYS A 67 -5.82 -3.78 -8.14
N ILE A 68 -5.63 -2.72 -8.92
CA ILE A 68 -6.62 -2.19 -9.85
C ILE A 68 -6.07 -2.38 -11.26
N ILE A 69 -6.91 -2.88 -12.16
CA ILE A 69 -6.59 -2.95 -13.60
C ILE A 69 -7.47 -1.92 -14.31
N MET A 70 -6.84 -0.99 -15.01
CA MET A 70 -7.49 0.08 -15.78
C MET A 70 -7.63 -0.32 -17.25
N ASP A 71 -8.54 0.34 -17.97
CA ASP A 71 -8.68 0.21 -19.42
C ASP A 71 -7.57 0.95 -20.20
N LYS A 72 -6.90 1.91 -19.56
CA LYS A 72 -5.82 2.70 -20.14
C LYS A 72 -4.47 2.30 -19.60
N SER A 73 -3.48 2.24 -20.49
CA SER A 73 -2.09 1.95 -20.14
C SER A 73 -1.26 3.23 -20.12
N ILE A 74 -0.33 3.30 -19.18
CA ILE A 74 0.65 4.37 -19.00
C ILE A 74 2.03 3.81 -19.34
N ASP A 75 2.78 4.45 -20.22
CA ASP A 75 4.14 4.02 -20.58
C ASP A 75 5.17 4.54 -19.56
N SER A 76 4.94 4.21 -18.30
CA SER A 76 5.85 4.54 -17.20
C SER A 76 5.57 3.66 -15.99
N GLU A 77 6.60 3.46 -15.19
CA GLU A 77 6.44 2.98 -13.82
C GLU A 77 6.54 4.18 -12.88
N LEU A 78 5.58 4.28 -11.95
CA LEU A 78 5.53 5.32 -10.93
C LEU A 78 5.40 4.67 -9.55
N ARG A 79 6.23 5.12 -8.63
CA ARG A 79 6.21 4.67 -7.23
C ARG A 79 6.06 5.88 -6.32
N ILE A 80 5.07 5.85 -5.45
CA ILE A 80 4.83 6.84 -4.40
C ILE A 80 4.91 6.10 -3.07
N THR A 81 5.83 6.51 -2.23
CA THR A 81 6.03 5.91 -0.90
C THR A 81 6.10 7.00 0.15
N ARG A 82 6.01 6.62 1.43
CA ARG A 82 6.24 7.59 2.50
C ARG A 82 7.58 8.30 2.35
N ASN A 83 7.65 9.57 2.72
CA ASN A 83 8.90 10.32 2.71
C ASN A 83 9.92 9.70 3.68
N ARG A 84 11.08 9.28 3.14
CA ARG A 84 12.23 8.73 3.89
C ARG A 84 13.36 9.74 4.07
N GLY A 85 13.11 11.01 3.76
CA GLY A 85 14.11 12.09 3.87
C GLY A 85 15.25 11.93 2.87
N ILE A 86 16.48 12.10 3.35
CA ILE A 86 17.70 12.14 2.51
C ILE A 86 18.10 10.76 1.94
N LEU A 87 17.46 9.68 2.39
CA LEU A 87 17.83 8.31 1.99
C LEU A 87 17.28 7.90 0.62
N SER A 88 16.38 8.66 0.03
CA SER A 88 15.83 8.39 -1.32
C SER A 88 16.72 8.95 -2.42
N LYS A 89 17.42 8.07 -3.18
CA LYS A 89 18.44 8.46 -4.17
C LYS A 89 17.87 8.91 -5.53
N ASN A 90 16.66 8.49 -5.92
CA ASN A 90 16.09 8.73 -7.25
C ASN A 90 14.78 9.52 -7.20
N LYS A 91 14.63 10.37 -6.21
CA LYS A 91 13.43 11.13 -5.95
C LYS A 91 13.11 12.11 -7.09
N LEU A 92 11.89 12.05 -7.61
CA LEU A 92 11.34 13.06 -8.48
C LEU A 92 10.90 14.25 -7.62
N LYS A 93 11.42 15.44 -7.90
CA LYS A 93 11.03 16.66 -7.21
C LYS A 93 9.67 17.13 -7.73
N MET A 94 8.73 17.33 -6.82
CA MET A 94 7.37 17.79 -7.11
C MET A 94 7.22 19.28 -6.78
N ASP A 95 6.27 19.96 -7.43
CA ASP A 95 6.02 21.39 -7.22
C ASP A 95 5.25 21.69 -5.91
N SER A 96 4.78 20.64 -5.20
CA SER A 96 4.06 20.77 -3.94
C SER A 96 4.95 20.40 -2.75
N SER A 97 5.38 21.41 -1.98
CA SER A 97 6.14 21.20 -0.74
C SER A 97 5.33 20.47 0.33
N LYS A 98 3.99 20.63 0.34
CA LYS A 98 3.09 19.89 1.22
C LYS A 98 3.09 18.41 0.89
N PHE A 99 3.04 18.07 -0.40
CA PHE A 99 3.11 16.69 -0.87
C PHE A 99 4.46 16.05 -0.53
N GLU A 100 5.57 16.74 -0.77
CA GLU A 100 6.92 16.24 -0.47
C GLU A 100 7.20 16.00 1.01
N LYS A 101 6.42 16.59 1.93
CA LYS A 101 6.51 16.26 3.37
C LYS A 101 6.02 14.84 3.67
N HIS A 102 5.04 14.36 2.93
CA HIS A 102 4.41 13.06 3.15
C HIS A 102 4.99 11.96 2.27
N PHE A 103 5.38 12.30 1.04
CA PHE A 103 5.67 11.31 0.00
C PHE A 103 7.00 11.54 -0.72
N ASP A 104 7.63 10.43 -1.08
CA ASP A 104 8.71 10.32 -2.05
C ASP A 104 8.15 9.73 -3.34
N VAL A 105 8.58 10.26 -4.49
CA VAL A 105 8.16 9.80 -5.82
C VAL A 105 9.35 9.34 -6.62
N GLU A 106 9.24 8.15 -7.21
CA GLU A 106 10.17 7.65 -8.22
C GLU A 106 9.40 7.33 -9.50
N ALA A 107 9.92 7.71 -10.66
CA ALA A 107 9.33 7.42 -11.94
C ALA A 107 10.39 6.96 -12.94
N SER A 108 10.08 5.95 -13.75
CA SER A 108 10.96 5.52 -14.85
C SER A 108 11.03 6.57 -15.95
N ASN A 109 9.93 7.27 -16.20
CA ASN A 109 9.85 8.45 -17.05
C ASN A 109 9.36 9.65 -16.23
N LYS A 110 10.25 10.62 -15.98
CA LYS A 110 9.97 11.80 -15.14
C LYS A 110 8.84 12.66 -15.68
N ILE A 111 8.77 12.85 -17.01
CA ILE A 111 7.76 13.70 -17.65
C ILE A 111 6.38 13.07 -17.46
N ILE A 112 6.25 11.78 -17.74
CA ILE A 112 5.00 11.04 -17.56
C ILE A 112 4.62 11.01 -16.07
N GLY A 113 5.57 10.80 -15.17
CA GLY A 113 5.33 10.84 -13.73
C GLY A 113 4.73 12.18 -13.26
N MET A 114 5.26 13.31 -13.76
CA MET A 114 4.71 14.64 -13.46
C MET A 114 3.33 14.87 -14.10
N GLN A 115 3.06 14.29 -15.26
CA GLN A 115 1.75 14.39 -15.91
C GLN A 115 0.67 13.57 -15.16
N ILE A 116 1.04 12.44 -14.58
CA ILE A 116 0.13 11.60 -13.77
C ILE A 116 -0.16 12.30 -12.45
N LEU A 117 0.87 12.79 -11.75
CA LEU A 117 0.72 13.45 -10.45
C LEU A 117 0.32 14.91 -10.60
N THR A 118 -0.89 15.13 -11.09
CA THR A 118 -1.51 16.45 -11.14
C THR A 118 -1.70 17.02 -9.72
N ALA A 119 -1.93 18.33 -9.62
CA ALA A 119 -2.20 18.97 -8.33
C ALA A 119 -3.41 18.33 -7.62
N ASP A 120 -4.46 17.95 -8.34
CA ASP A 120 -5.65 17.29 -7.81
C ASP A 120 -5.32 15.90 -7.22
N ILE A 121 -4.54 15.08 -7.95
CA ILE A 121 -4.13 13.77 -7.45
C ILE A 121 -3.23 13.91 -6.21
N MET A 122 -2.27 14.83 -6.22
CA MET A 122 -1.42 15.09 -5.07
C MET A 122 -2.24 15.51 -3.85
N GLU A 123 -3.26 16.36 -4.04
CA GLU A 123 -4.13 16.81 -2.96
C GLU A 123 -4.97 15.66 -2.38
N LYS A 124 -5.55 14.80 -3.21
CA LYS A 124 -6.27 13.59 -2.76
C LYS A 124 -5.37 12.67 -1.94
N LEU A 125 -4.13 12.44 -2.37
CA LEU A 125 -3.17 11.62 -1.63
C LEU A 125 -2.83 12.22 -0.26
N ILE A 126 -2.62 13.54 -0.20
CA ILE A 126 -2.37 14.26 1.06
C ILE A 126 -3.60 14.17 1.97
N GLU A 127 -4.79 14.44 1.44
CA GLU A 127 -6.04 14.42 2.19
C GLU A 127 -6.31 13.05 2.81
N PHE A 128 -6.10 11.98 2.03
CA PHE A 128 -6.20 10.63 2.56
C PHE A 128 -5.22 10.40 3.71
N ARG A 129 -3.94 10.76 3.52
CA ARG A 129 -2.89 10.60 4.53
C ARG A 129 -3.19 11.38 5.82
N GLU A 130 -3.67 12.62 5.68
CA GLU A 130 -3.98 13.49 6.82
C GLU A 130 -5.23 13.03 7.57
N LYS A 131 -6.29 12.62 6.86
CA LYS A 131 -7.55 12.17 7.47
C LYS A 131 -7.40 10.83 8.20
N THR A 132 -6.71 9.88 7.60
CA THR A 132 -6.59 8.53 8.17
C THR A 132 -5.39 8.37 9.10
N ASN A 133 -4.42 9.28 9.04
CA ASN A 133 -3.09 9.11 9.62
C ASN A 133 -2.41 7.77 9.25
N MET A 134 -2.84 7.15 8.14
CA MET A 134 -2.39 5.84 7.69
C MET A 134 -1.28 5.99 6.66
N GLU A 135 -0.18 5.25 6.83
CA GLU A 135 0.83 5.13 5.79
C GLU A 135 0.32 4.23 4.67
N PHE A 136 0.62 4.61 3.44
CA PHE A 136 0.32 3.80 2.27
C PHE A 136 1.35 4.02 1.17
N ASP A 137 1.45 3.04 0.27
CA ASP A 137 2.29 3.09 -0.91
C ASP A 137 1.42 2.91 -2.15
N VAL A 138 1.77 3.60 -3.24
CA VAL A 138 1.17 3.45 -4.57
C VAL A 138 2.25 3.02 -5.55
N TYR A 139 1.97 2.01 -6.35
CA TYR A 139 2.81 1.63 -7.48
C TYR A 139 1.94 1.51 -8.72
N ILE A 140 2.32 2.21 -9.78
CA ILE A 140 1.63 2.20 -11.07
C ILE A 140 2.60 1.61 -12.10
N LYS A 141 2.11 0.64 -12.87
CA LYS A 141 2.85 0.02 -13.95
C LYS A 141 1.91 -0.33 -15.10
N TYR A 142 2.12 0.29 -16.24
CA TYR A 142 1.24 0.15 -17.40
C TYR A 142 -0.23 0.48 -17.06
N ASN A 143 -1.11 -0.51 -17.09
CA ASN A 143 -2.53 -0.37 -16.75
C ASN A 143 -2.87 -0.91 -15.35
N GLU A 144 -1.87 -1.15 -14.52
CA GLU A 144 -2.04 -1.71 -13.18
C GLU A 144 -1.65 -0.70 -12.11
N ILE A 145 -2.53 -0.50 -11.12
CA ILE A 145 -2.26 0.26 -9.91
C ILE A 145 -2.25 -0.71 -8.73
N TYR A 146 -1.23 -0.61 -7.91
CA TYR A 146 -1.10 -1.37 -6.68
C TYR A 146 -1.09 -0.39 -5.50
N LEU A 147 -1.97 -0.63 -4.53
CA LEU A 147 -2.09 0.14 -3.30
C LEU A 147 -1.76 -0.77 -2.13
N ARG A 148 -0.98 -0.25 -1.20
CA ARG A 148 -0.61 -0.95 0.02
C ARG A 148 -0.85 -0.04 1.22
N PHE A 149 -1.88 -0.35 2.01
CA PHE A 149 -2.27 0.40 3.20
C PHE A 149 -1.75 -0.29 4.45
N HIS A 150 -0.95 0.40 5.26
CA HIS A 150 -0.40 -0.11 6.52
C HIS A 150 -1.44 -0.03 7.63
N SER A 151 -2.54 -0.73 7.47
CA SER A 151 -3.71 -0.69 8.38
C SER A 151 -3.59 -1.61 9.59
N GLY A 152 -2.65 -2.56 9.57
CA GLY A 152 -2.68 -3.69 10.52
C GLY A 152 -3.79 -4.69 10.16
N ALA A 153 -4.11 -5.57 11.10
CA ALA A 153 -5.24 -6.49 10.98
C ALA A 153 -6.56 -5.71 10.96
N MET A 154 -7.40 -5.95 9.96
CA MET A 154 -8.66 -5.23 9.79
C MET A 154 -9.90 -6.08 10.04
N PHE A 155 -9.83 -7.37 9.69
CA PHE A 155 -11.00 -8.26 9.70
C PHE A 155 -10.96 -9.29 10.82
N GLU A 156 -10.04 -9.19 11.78
CA GLU A 156 -10.05 -10.07 12.94
C GLU A 156 -11.33 -9.83 13.76
N ALA A 157 -12.17 -10.87 13.87
CA ALA A 157 -13.30 -10.86 14.77
C ALA A 157 -12.81 -10.50 16.17
N GLY A 158 -13.27 -9.36 16.68
CA GLY A 158 -12.91 -8.90 18.02
C GLY A 158 -13.15 -10.04 19.02
N GLY A 159 -12.14 -10.35 19.86
CA GLY A 159 -12.30 -11.38 20.87
C GLY A 159 -13.59 -11.16 21.67
N LEU A 160 -14.11 -12.19 22.33
CA LEU A 160 -15.41 -12.30 23.04
C LEU A 160 -15.89 -11.09 23.90
N LYS A 161 -15.16 -9.97 23.90
CA LYS A 161 -15.45 -8.74 24.67
C LYS A 161 -15.56 -7.46 23.80
N LYS A 162 -15.38 -7.52 22.47
CA LYS A 162 -15.62 -6.38 21.58
C LYS A 162 -16.93 -6.59 20.83
N GLU A 163 -17.69 -5.52 20.66
CA GLU A 163 -18.85 -5.50 19.76
C GLU A 163 -18.45 -6.06 18.39
N ALA A 164 -19.33 -6.83 17.78
CA ALA A 164 -19.05 -7.58 16.55
C ALA A 164 -18.69 -6.69 15.34
N ILE A 165 -18.86 -5.37 15.47
CA ILE A 165 -18.60 -4.38 14.44
C ILE A 165 -17.91 -3.17 15.09
N ASP A 166 -16.67 -2.91 14.70
CA ASP A 166 -15.95 -1.69 15.06
C ASP A 166 -16.28 -0.62 13.99
N GLU A 167 -17.13 0.35 14.33
CA GLU A 167 -17.58 1.41 13.41
C GLU A 167 -16.39 2.22 12.88
N GLU A 168 -15.37 2.51 13.69
CA GLU A 168 -14.17 3.22 13.27
C GLU A 168 -13.39 2.43 12.21
N LEU A 169 -13.32 1.10 12.37
CA LEU A 169 -12.68 0.21 11.41
C LEU A 169 -13.44 0.16 10.09
N LEU A 170 -14.78 0.09 10.14
CA LEU A 170 -15.62 0.13 8.95
C LEU A 170 -15.48 1.47 8.21
N GLU A 171 -15.48 2.59 8.91
CA GLU A 171 -15.28 3.91 8.30
C GLU A 171 -13.92 3.98 7.58
N LYS A 172 -12.85 3.52 8.19
CA LYS A 172 -11.53 3.44 7.56
C LYS A 172 -11.53 2.58 6.31
N TYR A 173 -12.22 1.43 6.36
CA TYR A 173 -12.32 0.52 5.22
C TYR A 173 -13.09 1.17 4.05
N PHE A 174 -14.27 1.74 4.32
CA PHE A 174 -15.03 2.47 3.31
C PHE A 174 -14.25 3.66 2.74
N TYR A 175 -13.47 4.33 3.56
CA TYR A 175 -12.64 5.44 3.10
C TYR A 175 -11.51 4.95 2.18
N MET A 176 -10.86 3.82 2.48
CA MET A 176 -9.87 3.20 1.61
C MET A 176 -10.48 2.72 0.28
N LEU A 177 -11.65 2.09 0.32
CA LEU A 177 -12.37 1.69 -0.91
C LEU A 177 -12.71 2.89 -1.78
N ASN A 178 -13.28 3.93 -1.18
CA ASN A 178 -13.65 5.16 -1.89
C ASN A 178 -12.42 5.87 -2.46
N PHE A 179 -11.32 5.93 -1.71
CA PHE A 179 -10.07 6.46 -2.20
C PHE A 179 -9.53 5.65 -3.39
N THR A 180 -9.54 4.31 -3.27
CA THR A 180 -9.10 3.39 -4.33
C THR A 180 -9.93 3.56 -5.61
N TYR A 181 -11.24 3.80 -5.47
CA TYR A 181 -12.14 4.01 -6.59
C TYR A 181 -11.95 5.38 -7.28
N ASN A 182 -11.59 6.41 -6.51
CA ASN A 182 -11.49 7.79 -7.00
C ASN A 182 -10.05 8.23 -7.36
N LEU A 183 -9.07 7.34 -7.24
CA LEU A 183 -7.68 7.57 -7.65
C LEU A 183 -7.52 7.41 -9.17
#